data_6c5257bd2545f1804acb95e1036c4238
#
_entry.id   6c5257bd2545f1804acb95e1036c4238
#
_cell.length_a   1.000
_cell.length_b   1.000
_cell.length_c   1.000
_cell.angle_alpha   90.00
_cell.angle_beta   90.00
_cell.angle_gamma   90.00
#
_symmetry.space_group_name_H-M   'P 1'
#
loop_
_entity.id
_entity.type
_entity.pdbx_description
1 polymer ?
#
loop_
_entity_poly.entity_id
_entity_poly.type
_entity_poly.pdbx_seq_one_letter_code
_entity_poly.pdbx_strand_id
1 'polypeptide(L)'
;MKRSIGSKTLLFPTPVLIVGSYDEEGRPNAAAVAWGGICCSQPPCVAISLRKATYSHGNIVGRKAFTVNVPSEEQVKEADYFGIASGRDADKFERTGLTPVAGELVDAPYIEEFPIVLECRLLHTIEIGLHTEFIGEILEVKAEEDVIGGN
;
A
#
# COMPACT_ATOMS: atom_id res chain seq x y z
N MET A 1 34.23 14.95 3.50
CA MET A 1 33.74 16.20 2.89
C MET A 1 32.41 15.93 2.18
N LYS A 2 31.37 16.78 2.43
CA LYS A 2 30.07 16.66 1.72
C LYS A 2 30.13 17.40 0.39
N ARG A 3 29.49 16.85 -0.62
CA ARG A 3 29.36 17.45 -1.96
C ARG A 3 27.88 17.64 -2.28
N SER A 4 27.56 18.75 -2.95
CA SER A 4 26.20 18.96 -3.47
C SER A 4 25.93 18.02 -4.62
N ILE A 5 24.76 17.38 -4.61
CA ILE A 5 24.25 16.52 -5.69
C ILE A 5 22.94 17.04 -6.29
N GLY A 6 22.57 18.28 -5.92
CA GLY A 6 21.34 18.93 -6.36
C GLY A 6 20.09 18.43 -5.63
N SER A 7 18.91 18.88 -6.09
CA SER A 7 17.61 18.46 -5.56
C SER A 7 17.27 17.06 -6.05
N LYS A 8 17.28 16.08 -5.16
CA LYS A 8 17.04 14.66 -5.41
C LYS A 8 16.14 14.04 -4.36
N THR A 9 15.40 13.02 -4.75
CA THR A 9 14.54 12.23 -3.83
C THR A 9 15.33 11.13 -3.13
N LEU A 10 16.48 11.49 -2.55
CA LEU A 10 17.39 10.54 -1.88
C LEU A 10 17.15 10.55 -0.37
N LEU A 11 16.27 9.69 0.06
CA LEU A 11 15.99 9.43 1.47
C LEU A 11 15.87 7.92 1.69
N PHE A 12 16.82 7.35 2.43
CA PHE A 12 16.88 5.91 2.71
C PHE A 12 17.06 5.65 4.22
N PRO A 13 16.62 4.51 4.72
CA PRO A 13 15.87 3.46 4.01
C PRO A 13 14.43 3.87 3.72
N THR A 14 13.83 3.26 2.70
CA THR A 14 12.40 3.37 2.41
C THR A 14 11.69 2.07 2.81
N PRO A 15 10.44 2.11 3.27
CA PRO A 15 9.67 0.90 3.51
C PRO A 15 9.31 0.21 2.19
N VAL A 16 8.95 -1.07 2.27
CA VAL A 16 8.26 -1.79 1.21
C VAL A 16 6.81 -1.98 1.67
N LEU A 17 5.90 -1.22 1.09
CA LEU A 17 4.48 -1.28 1.39
C LEU A 17 3.75 -1.81 0.16
N ILE A 18 2.89 -2.81 0.34
CA ILE A 18 2.02 -3.30 -0.72
C ILE A 18 0.60 -2.79 -0.45
N VAL A 19 0.13 -1.92 -1.34
CA VAL A 19 -1.16 -1.24 -1.19
C VAL A 19 -2.22 -1.98 -1.98
N GLY A 20 -3.22 -2.51 -1.26
CA GLY A 20 -4.37 -3.21 -1.82
C GLY A 20 -5.52 -2.24 -2.14
N SER A 21 -6.19 -2.46 -3.26
CA SER A 21 -7.36 -1.68 -3.68
C SER A 21 -8.26 -2.49 -4.60
N TYR A 22 -9.56 -2.18 -4.64
CA TYR A 22 -10.48 -2.71 -5.64
C TYR A 22 -10.65 -1.73 -6.80
N ASP A 23 -10.76 -2.25 -8.02
CA ASP A 23 -11.17 -1.45 -9.17
C ASP A 23 -12.70 -1.21 -9.17
N GLU A 24 -13.20 -0.52 -10.21
CA GLU A 24 -14.63 -0.21 -10.35
C GLU A 24 -15.51 -1.47 -10.42
N GLU A 25 -14.97 -2.57 -10.95
CA GLU A 25 -15.65 -3.86 -11.09
C GLU A 25 -15.50 -4.77 -9.88
N GLY A 26 -14.79 -4.32 -8.84
CA GLY A 26 -14.55 -5.09 -7.61
C GLY A 26 -13.41 -6.12 -7.74
N ARG A 27 -12.56 -6.00 -8.76
CA ARG A 27 -11.39 -6.87 -8.90
C ARG A 27 -10.26 -6.40 -7.99
N PRO A 28 -9.62 -7.31 -7.25
CA PRO A 28 -8.53 -6.95 -6.36
C PRO A 28 -7.28 -6.58 -7.16
N ASN A 29 -6.57 -5.57 -6.68
CA ASN A 29 -5.28 -5.16 -7.20
C ASN A 29 -4.36 -4.78 -6.05
N ALA A 30 -3.06 -4.94 -6.23
CA ALA A 30 -2.04 -4.50 -5.30
C ALA A 30 -0.87 -3.84 -6.02
N ALA A 31 -0.22 -2.88 -5.38
CA ALA A 31 0.92 -2.17 -5.93
C ALA A 31 1.96 -1.87 -4.85
N ALA A 32 3.24 -1.97 -5.20
CA ALA A 32 4.32 -1.60 -4.30
C ALA A 32 4.46 -0.09 -4.19
N VAL A 33 4.58 0.40 -2.96
CA VAL A 33 4.76 1.81 -2.63
C VAL A 33 5.94 1.93 -1.66
N ALA A 34 6.94 2.73 -2.03
CA ALA A 34 8.10 3.01 -1.19
C ALA A 34 7.96 4.34 -0.43
N TRP A 35 7.10 5.23 -0.89
CA TRP A 35 6.92 6.56 -0.30
C TRP A 35 5.65 6.59 0.52
N GLY A 36 5.81 6.25 1.81
CA GLY A 36 4.73 6.20 2.75
C GLY A 36 5.21 5.99 4.18
N GLY A 37 4.33 6.24 5.12
CA GLY A 37 4.61 6.07 6.54
C GLY A 37 3.53 6.65 7.42
N ILE A 38 3.62 6.38 8.72
CA ILE A 38 2.72 6.95 9.72
C ILE A 38 2.84 8.47 9.74
N CYS A 39 1.74 9.18 9.67
CA CYS A 39 1.71 10.65 9.63
C CYS A 39 0.90 11.30 10.77
N CYS A 40 0.11 10.53 11.52
CA CYS A 40 -0.62 11.02 12.68
C CYS A 40 -0.85 9.86 13.66
N SER A 41 -0.79 10.15 14.96
CA SER A 41 -1.04 9.17 16.02
C SER A 41 -2.48 9.18 16.55
N GLN A 42 -3.18 10.31 16.40
CA GLN A 42 -4.57 10.45 16.88
C GLN A 42 -5.36 11.45 16.00
N PRO A 43 -6.24 10.95 15.12
CA PRO A 43 -6.43 9.52 14.82
C PRO A 43 -5.18 8.89 14.19
N PRO A 44 -4.98 7.57 14.30
CA PRO A 44 -3.84 6.93 13.66
C PRO A 44 -3.99 6.98 12.13
N CYS A 45 -3.01 7.58 11.46
CA CYS A 45 -3.06 7.76 10.01
C CYS A 45 -1.74 7.36 9.36
N VAL A 46 -1.87 6.83 8.15
CA VAL A 46 -0.77 6.54 7.24
C VAL A 46 -0.91 7.37 5.96
N ALA A 47 0.21 7.93 5.51
CA ALA A 47 0.30 8.60 4.21
C ALA A 47 0.97 7.68 3.20
N ILE A 48 0.50 7.67 1.97
CA ILE A 48 1.11 7.01 0.83
C ILE A 48 1.08 7.92 -0.40
N SER A 49 2.16 7.96 -1.16
CA SER A 49 2.26 8.77 -2.37
C SER A 49 2.27 7.89 -3.62
N LEU A 50 1.33 8.11 -4.52
CA LEU A 50 1.18 7.38 -5.77
C LEU A 50 1.20 8.34 -6.97
N ARG A 51 1.80 7.89 -8.08
CA ARG A 51 1.67 8.63 -9.34
C ARG A 51 0.23 8.55 -9.85
N LYS A 52 -0.29 9.66 -10.35
CA LYS A 52 -1.64 9.75 -10.93
C LYS A 52 -1.89 8.73 -12.05
N ALA A 53 -0.84 8.35 -12.77
CA ALA A 53 -0.92 7.37 -13.86
C ALA A 53 -1.05 5.91 -13.39
N THR A 54 -0.90 5.62 -12.10
CA THR A 54 -1.01 4.24 -11.61
C THR A 54 -2.44 3.76 -11.55
N TYR A 55 -2.64 2.46 -11.75
CA TYR A 55 -3.97 1.85 -11.66
C TYR A 55 -4.57 1.98 -10.26
N SER A 56 -3.75 1.76 -9.24
CA SER A 56 -4.17 1.89 -7.82
C SER A 56 -4.62 3.30 -7.45
N HIS A 57 -4.10 4.36 -8.10
CA HIS A 57 -4.54 5.73 -7.84
C HIS A 57 -6.04 5.90 -8.09
N GLY A 58 -6.52 5.51 -9.28
CA GLY A 58 -7.94 5.58 -9.62
C GLY A 58 -8.82 4.75 -8.70
N ASN A 59 -8.35 3.55 -8.34
CA ASN A 59 -9.04 2.65 -7.43
C ASN A 59 -9.27 3.30 -6.04
N ILE A 60 -8.23 3.88 -5.46
CA ILE A 60 -8.31 4.55 -4.15
C ILE A 60 -9.24 5.76 -4.20
N VAL A 61 -9.15 6.56 -5.25
CA VAL A 61 -10.06 7.71 -5.45
C VAL A 61 -11.51 7.25 -5.55
N GLY A 62 -11.77 6.18 -6.28
CA GLY A 62 -13.13 5.64 -6.47
C GLY A 62 -13.70 5.00 -5.21
N ARG A 63 -12.94 4.14 -4.54
CA ARG A 63 -13.40 3.36 -3.38
C ARG A 63 -13.28 4.08 -2.04
N LYS A 64 -12.49 5.15 -1.98
CA LYS A 64 -12.21 5.88 -0.72
C LYS A 64 -11.60 5.00 0.38
N ALA A 65 -10.88 3.96 -0.04
CA ALA A 65 -10.30 2.96 0.84
C ALA A 65 -9.06 2.33 0.21
N PHE A 66 -8.17 1.87 1.05
CA PHE A 66 -7.02 1.05 0.67
C PHE A 66 -6.53 0.24 1.87
N THR A 67 -5.77 -0.80 1.60
CA THR A 67 -5.03 -1.51 2.63
C THR A 67 -3.54 -1.27 2.46
N VAL A 68 -2.80 -1.35 3.56
CA VAL A 68 -1.34 -1.37 3.54
C VAL A 68 -0.89 -2.73 4.08
N ASN A 69 -0.15 -3.46 3.28
CA ASN A 69 0.30 -4.81 3.61
C ASN A 69 1.83 -4.80 3.66
N VAL A 70 2.40 -5.30 4.74
CA VAL A 70 3.85 -5.35 4.94
C VAL A 70 4.32 -6.79 4.68
N PRO A 71 5.12 -7.02 3.61
CA PRO A 71 5.63 -8.36 3.30
C PRO A 71 6.73 -8.78 4.27
N SER A 72 6.90 -10.08 4.44
CA SER A 72 8.10 -10.66 5.02
C SER A 72 9.17 -10.90 3.95
N GLU A 73 10.35 -11.37 4.36
CA GLU A 73 11.42 -11.75 3.44
C GLU A 73 11.02 -12.92 2.50
N GLU A 74 10.05 -13.73 2.89
CA GLU A 74 9.56 -14.84 2.08
C GLU A 74 8.81 -14.38 0.84
N GLN A 75 8.19 -13.18 0.88
CA GLN A 75 7.40 -12.62 -0.23
C GLN A 75 8.15 -11.57 -1.06
N VAL A 76 9.49 -11.55 -1.01
CA VAL A 76 10.29 -10.54 -1.75
C VAL A 76 9.99 -10.54 -3.25
N LYS A 77 9.85 -11.72 -3.85
CA LYS A 77 9.57 -11.85 -5.30
C LYS A 77 8.20 -11.31 -5.68
N GLU A 78 7.19 -11.64 -4.89
CA GLU A 78 5.82 -11.20 -5.08
C GLU A 78 5.71 -9.68 -4.86
N ALA A 79 6.37 -9.17 -3.81
CA ALA A 79 6.42 -7.73 -3.53
C ALA A 79 7.08 -6.95 -4.67
N ASP A 80 8.17 -7.44 -5.24
CA ASP A 80 8.82 -6.85 -6.41
C ASP A 80 7.89 -6.89 -7.63
N TYR A 81 7.23 -8.01 -7.88
CA TYR A 81 6.27 -8.16 -8.98
C TYR A 81 5.13 -7.15 -8.88
N PHE A 82 4.58 -6.90 -7.69
CA PHE A 82 3.55 -5.88 -7.48
C PHE A 82 4.03 -4.46 -7.84
N GLY A 83 5.33 -4.22 -7.80
CA GLY A 83 5.94 -2.94 -8.17
C GLY A 83 6.19 -2.76 -9.66
N ILE A 84 6.44 -3.84 -10.40
CA ILE A 84 6.80 -3.78 -11.82
C ILE A 84 5.62 -4.04 -12.77
N ALA A 85 4.63 -4.82 -12.35
CA ALA A 85 3.45 -5.13 -13.16
C ALA A 85 2.33 -4.09 -12.99
N SER A 86 1.55 -3.87 -14.04
CA SER A 86 0.35 -3.03 -13.99
C SER A 86 -0.91 -3.88 -13.85
N GLY A 87 -1.83 -3.47 -12.96
CA GLY A 87 -3.15 -4.09 -12.84
C GLY A 87 -4.04 -3.90 -14.08
N ARG A 88 -3.65 -3.02 -15.01
CA ARG A 88 -4.32 -2.89 -16.31
C ARG A 88 -4.03 -4.06 -17.24
N ASP A 89 -2.84 -4.66 -17.10
CA ASP A 89 -2.30 -5.63 -18.07
C ASP A 89 -2.29 -7.06 -17.53
N ALA A 90 -2.40 -7.24 -16.21
CA ALA A 90 -2.33 -8.56 -15.59
C ALA A 90 -3.13 -8.63 -14.29
N ASP A 91 -3.72 -9.81 -14.03
CA ASP A 91 -4.17 -10.20 -12.71
C ASP A 91 -2.93 -10.57 -11.87
N LYS A 92 -2.56 -9.69 -10.98
CA LYS A 92 -1.35 -9.85 -10.17
C LYS A 92 -1.50 -10.93 -9.10
N PHE A 93 -2.69 -11.14 -8.57
CA PHE A 93 -2.97 -12.19 -7.59
C PHE A 93 -2.91 -13.58 -8.23
N GLU A 94 -3.50 -13.74 -9.41
CA GLU A 94 -3.37 -14.98 -10.18
C GLU A 94 -1.89 -15.31 -10.48
N ARG A 95 -1.10 -14.30 -10.85
CA ARG A 95 0.32 -14.47 -11.20
C ARG A 95 1.20 -14.79 -10.01
N THR A 96 0.92 -14.24 -8.85
CA THR A 96 1.72 -14.47 -7.64
C THR A 96 1.26 -15.66 -6.82
N GLY A 97 0.02 -16.10 -7.02
CA GLY A 97 -0.60 -17.14 -6.20
C GLY A 97 -0.99 -16.67 -4.80
N LEU A 98 -0.86 -15.36 -4.51
CA LEU A 98 -1.27 -14.79 -3.24
C LEU A 98 -2.78 -14.61 -3.16
N THR A 99 -3.32 -14.65 -1.95
CA THR A 99 -4.76 -14.66 -1.68
C THR A 99 -5.28 -13.28 -1.30
N PRO A 100 -6.08 -12.61 -2.15
CA PRO A 100 -6.76 -11.38 -1.75
C PRO A 100 -7.96 -11.73 -0.85
N VAL A 101 -8.02 -11.09 0.31
CA VAL A 101 -9.13 -11.22 1.27
C VAL A 101 -9.81 -9.86 1.41
N ALA A 102 -11.14 -9.85 1.42
CA ALA A 102 -11.91 -8.62 1.60
C ALA A 102 -11.64 -8.01 3.00
N GLY A 103 -11.40 -6.72 3.04
CA GLY A 103 -11.34 -5.98 4.30
C GLY A 103 -12.68 -6.06 5.05
N GLU A 104 -12.61 -6.06 6.37
CA GLU A 104 -13.81 -6.10 7.20
C GLU A 104 -14.40 -4.71 7.44
N LEU A 105 -13.53 -3.69 7.52
CA LEU A 105 -13.91 -2.32 7.85
C LEU A 105 -13.81 -1.36 6.65
N VAL A 106 -13.17 -1.78 5.55
CA VAL A 106 -12.96 -0.94 4.38
C VAL A 106 -13.22 -1.72 3.08
N ASP A 107 -13.64 -1.01 2.04
CA ASP A 107 -13.84 -1.57 0.71
C ASP A 107 -12.51 -1.66 -0.08
N ALA A 108 -11.60 -2.49 0.46
CA ALA A 108 -10.30 -2.78 -0.12
C ALA A 108 -9.81 -4.17 0.30
N PRO A 109 -9.07 -4.89 -0.56
CA PRO A 109 -8.55 -6.21 -0.22
C PRO A 109 -7.24 -6.09 0.55
N TYR A 110 -7.00 -7.03 1.47
CA TYR A 110 -5.67 -7.27 2.02
C TYR A 110 -5.09 -8.60 1.50
N ILE A 111 -3.83 -8.85 1.77
CA ILE A 111 -3.11 -10.06 1.32
C ILE A 111 -2.95 -11.00 2.51
N GLU A 112 -3.57 -12.17 2.44
CA GLU A 112 -3.64 -13.14 3.55
C GLU A 112 -2.25 -13.58 4.04
N GLU A 113 -1.31 -13.79 3.13
CA GLU A 113 0.01 -14.32 3.45
C GLU A 113 0.99 -13.27 4.01
N PHE A 114 0.59 -12.01 4.11
CA PHE A 114 1.45 -10.96 4.62
C PHE A 114 1.27 -10.79 6.14
N PRO A 115 2.37 -10.73 6.90
CA PRO A 115 2.32 -10.81 8.36
C PRO A 115 1.67 -9.61 9.06
N ILE A 116 1.60 -8.44 8.39
CA ILE A 116 0.97 -7.24 8.94
C ILE A 116 0.14 -6.57 7.85
N VAL A 117 -1.13 -6.29 8.14
CA VAL A 117 -2.03 -5.56 7.25
C VAL A 117 -2.77 -4.46 8.00
N LEU A 118 -2.94 -3.31 7.35
CA LEU A 118 -3.68 -2.15 7.85
C LEU A 118 -4.88 -1.91 6.95
N GLU A 119 -6.07 -1.79 7.54
CA GLU A 119 -7.28 -1.37 6.83
C GLU A 119 -7.46 0.15 6.98
N CYS A 120 -7.46 0.87 5.86
CA CYS A 120 -7.41 2.33 5.87
C CYS A 120 -8.57 2.97 5.11
N ARG A 121 -9.26 3.90 5.79
CA ARG A 121 -10.28 4.76 5.19
C ARG A 121 -9.61 6.05 4.71
N LEU A 122 -9.82 6.42 3.44
CA LEU A 122 -9.28 7.66 2.89
C LEU A 122 -9.87 8.89 3.60
N LEU A 123 -9.00 9.73 4.19
CA LEU A 123 -9.37 11.01 4.79
C LEU A 123 -9.07 12.19 3.88
N HIS A 124 -7.84 12.26 3.35
CA HIS A 124 -7.35 13.40 2.57
C HIS A 124 -6.65 12.93 1.31
N THR A 125 -6.79 13.74 0.27
CA THR A 125 -6.11 13.58 -1.01
C THR A 125 -5.40 14.90 -1.32
N ILE A 126 -4.07 14.86 -1.42
CA ILE A 126 -3.22 16.04 -1.62
C ILE A 126 -2.50 15.90 -2.96
N GLU A 127 -2.79 16.83 -3.89
CA GLU A 127 -2.17 16.87 -5.20
C GLU A 127 -0.77 17.50 -5.13
N ILE A 128 0.26 16.75 -5.53
CA ILE A 128 1.65 17.20 -5.53
C ILE A 128 2.31 16.85 -6.87
N GLY A 129 2.27 17.75 -7.83
CA GLY A 129 2.91 17.54 -9.13
C GLY A 129 2.49 16.21 -9.80
N LEU A 130 3.46 15.30 -9.99
CA LEU A 130 3.23 13.97 -10.57
C LEU A 130 2.56 12.98 -9.61
N HIS A 131 2.58 13.27 -8.32
CA HIS A 131 2.07 12.39 -7.28
C HIS A 131 0.85 12.98 -6.60
N THR A 132 0.03 12.09 -6.07
CA THR A 132 -1.01 12.39 -5.11
C THR A 132 -0.63 11.70 -3.81
N GLU A 133 -0.64 12.45 -2.71
CA GLU A 133 -0.53 11.87 -1.38
C GLU A 133 -1.93 11.56 -0.86
N PHE A 134 -2.15 10.31 -0.50
CA PHE A 134 -3.36 9.83 0.15
C PHE A 134 -3.10 9.65 1.63
N ILE A 135 -3.93 10.26 2.46
CA ILE A 135 -3.88 10.08 3.91
C ILE A 135 -5.08 9.23 4.31
N GLY A 136 -4.80 8.05 4.83
CA GLY A 136 -5.80 7.11 5.31
C GLY A 136 -5.78 6.99 6.83
N GLU A 137 -6.97 7.04 7.45
CA GLU A 137 -7.15 6.66 8.84
C GLU A 137 -7.06 5.15 8.96
N ILE A 138 -6.21 4.67 9.84
CA ILE A 138 -6.05 3.24 10.14
C ILE A 138 -7.20 2.84 11.05
N LEU A 139 -8.12 2.02 10.53
CA LEU A 139 -9.28 1.54 11.29
C LEU A 139 -8.98 0.22 11.99
N GLU A 140 -8.09 -0.59 11.43
CA GLU A 140 -7.69 -1.88 11.98
C GLU A 140 -6.26 -2.22 11.56
N VAL A 141 -5.55 -2.91 12.43
CA VAL A 141 -4.27 -3.56 12.13
C VAL A 141 -4.40 -5.04 12.49
N LYS A 142 -4.20 -5.91 11.51
CA LYS A 142 -4.10 -7.35 11.73
C LYS A 142 -2.63 -7.75 11.63
N ALA A 143 -2.19 -8.60 12.50
CA ALA A 143 -0.83 -9.11 12.50
C ALA A 143 -0.81 -10.59 12.92
N GLU A 144 0.12 -11.33 12.33
CA GLU A 144 0.39 -12.71 12.73
C GLU A 144 0.86 -12.77 14.19
N GLU A 145 0.44 -13.82 14.91
CA GLU A 145 0.74 -13.96 16.34
C GLU A 145 2.24 -13.98 16.65
N ASP A 146 3.03 -14.53 15.75
CA ASP A 146 4.49 -14.65 15.90
C ASP A 146 5.23 -13.30 15.72
N VAL A 147 4.65 -12.32 15.02
CA VAL A 147 5.27 -11.00 14.87
C VAL A 147 4.89 -10.02 15.98
N ILE A 148 3.78 -10.23 16.69
CA ILE A 148 3.39 -9.36 17.81
C ILE A 148 3.98 -9.78 19.15
N GLY A 149 4.71 -10.90 19.22
CA GLY A 149 5.32 -11.41 20.42
C GLY A 149 4.28 -11.88 21.44
N GLY A 150 4.16 -13.17 21.64
CA GLY A 150 3.31 -13.70 22.70
C GLY A 150 3.78 -13.22 24.07
N ASN A 151 2.93 -12.55 24.83
CA ASN A 151 3.10 -12.36 26.27
C ASN A 151 2.63 -13.60 26.99
#